data_db788dfa93ce9163f5035f213760ddda
#
_entry.id   db788dfa93ce9163f5035f213760ddda
#
_cell.length_a   1.000
_cell.length_b   1.000
_cell.length_c   1.000
_cell.angle_alpha   90.00
_cell.angle_beta   90.00
_cell.angle_gamma   90.00
#
_symmetry.space_group_name_H-M   'P 1'
#
loop_
_entity.id
_entity.type
_entity.pdbx_description
1 polymer ?
#
loop_
_entity_poly.entity_id
_entity_poly.type
_entity_poly.pdbx_seq_one_letter_code
_entity_poly.pdbx_strand_id
1 'polypeptide(L)'
;MTNSPHPNITGTDLLLILIVTLSWGMNYPIMKYVVTHYPPVSFRALTFVLGCLCLGAYAWHTRENLAVPPGERWITFKLSLGNMVLWHLGLVFGLTLLKSGRTAIIGYTMPVWALLSSVLIYKAQLTWRTTLGVLLSLSATYFLAKEEMAHFAGQPLGLAVTLGAAIAWGSGNAMMKHSKLSISSISLTFWMLCSGMLIFSAIALLFERDAWRWPHLLEWLAVLYGGVVTFAVSYVAWFRVARKLTPVTSGLSIMLVPVVGLMGGAWMLGETIAQSDLYALGLILSAMAVVLLPATKSSGGAAK
;
A
#
# COMPACT_ATOMS: atom_id res chain seq x y z
N MET A 1 25.77 -28.18 5.71
CA MET A 1 24.65 -27.69 4.90
C MET A 1 23.37 -28.08 5.65
N THR A 2 22.89 -27.22 6.51
CA THR A 2 21.65 -27.46 7.26
C THR A 2 20.49 -27.06 6.36
N ASN A 3 19.73 -28.05 5.88
CA ASN A 3 18.42 -27.85 5.26
C ASN A 3 17.51 -27.21 6.32
N SER A 4 17.40 -25.89 6.34
CA SER A 4 16.34 -25.22 7.06
C SER A 4 15.02 -25.68 6.42
N PRO A 5 14.10 -26.30 7.16
CA PRO A 5 12.82 -26.69 6.58
C PRO A 5 12.13 -25.40 6.10
N HIS A 6 11.83 -25.32 4.80
CA HIS A 6 10.96 -24.27 4.28
C HIS A 6 9.63 -24.38 5.04
N PRO A 7 9.17 -23.32 5.73
CA PRO A 7 7.93 -23.41 6.44
C PRO A 7 6.81 -23.77 5.46
N ASN A 8 6.13 -24.88 5.72
CA ASN A 8 5.04 -25.34 4.88
C ASN A 8 3.91 -24.30 4.89
N ILE A 9 3.59 -23.75 3.73
CA ILE A 9 2.44 -22.88 3.54
C ILE A 9 1.19 -23.74 3.70
N THR A 10 0.35 -23.39 4.65
CA THR A 10 -0.89 -24.10 4.94
C THR A 10 -2.06 -23.52 4.15
N GLY A 11 -3.15 -24.26 4.01
CA GLY A 11 -4.39 -23.75 3.41
C GLY A 11 -4.91 -22.47 4.12
N THR A 12 -4.71 -22.37 5.43
CA THR A 12 -5.03 -21.16 6.21
C THR A 12 -4.17 -19.96 5.76
N ASP A 13 -2.88 -20.16 5.50
CA ASP A 13 -2.00 -19.09 5.04
C ASP A 13 -2.43 -18.59 3.64
N LEU A 14 -2.82 -19.50 2.74
CA LEU A 14 -3.38 -19.14 1.42
C LEU A 14 -4.69 -18.35 1.54
N LEU A 15 -5.58 -18.75 2.45
CA LEU A 15 -6.81 -18.02 2.74
C LEU A 15 -6.52 -16.60 3.26
N LEU A 16 -5.56 -16.45 4.17
CA LEU A 16 -5.15 -15.14 4.69
C LEU A 16 -4.56 -14.24 3.58
N ILE A 17 -3.75 -14.79 2.67
CA ILE A 17 -3.25 -14.07 1.49
C ILE A 17 -4.41 -13.60 0.63
N LEU A 18 -5.37 -14.47 0.35
CA LEU A 18 -6.55 -14.12 -0.43
C LEU A 18 -7.37 -13.00 0.22
N ILE A 19 -7.60 -13.10 1.54
CA ILE A 19 -8.30 -12.06 2.31
C ILE A 19 -7.55 -10.72 2.19
N VAL A 20 -6.25 -10.69 2.39
CA VAL A 20 -5.43 -9.47 2.27
C VAL A 20 -5.51 -8.88 0.85
N THR A 21 -5.34 -9.72 -0.17
CA THR A 21 -5.36 -9.30 -1.56
C THR A 21 -6.71 -8.71 -1.96
N LEU A 22 -7.80 -9.40 -1.63
CA LEU A 22 -9.16 -8.92 -1.90
C LEU A 22 -9.48 -7.66 -1.11
N SER A 23 -9.13 -7.64 0.17
CA SER A 23 -9.39 -6.52 1.06
C SER A 23 -8.66 -5.24 0.61
N TRP A 24 -7.38 -5.33 0.29
CA TRP A 24 -6.62 -4.16 -0.16
C TRP A 24 -6.99 -3.74 -1.58
N GLY A 25 -7.31 -4.69 -2.48
CA GLY A 25 -7.75 -4.39 -3.84
C GLY A 25 -9.11 -3.71 -3.87
N MET A 26 -10.11 -4.29 -3.19
CA MET A 26 -11.46 -3.71 -3.12
C MET A 26 -11.50 -2.38 -2.34
N ASN A 27 -10.50 -2.09 -1.53
CA ASN A 27 -10.41 -0.80 -0.83
C ASN A 27 -10.35 0.39 -1.80
N TYR A 28 -9.79 0.24 -3.01
CA TYR A 28 -9.71 1.32 -4.00
C TYR A 28 -11.10 1.76 -4.51
N PRO A 29 -11.95 0.87 -5.06
CA PRO A 29 -13.29 1.29 -5.50
C PRO A 29 -14.19 1.71 -4.34
N ILE A 30 -14.09 1.07 -3.16
CA ILE A 30 -14.85 1.47 -1.97
C ILE A 30 -14.47 2.89 -1.54
N MET A 31 -13.17 3.20 -1.47
CA MET A 31 -12.70 4.55 -1.18
C MET A 31 -13.15 5.54 -2.25
N LYS A 32 -13.02 5.20 -3.54
CA LYS A 32 -13.45 6.06 -4.64
C LYS A 32 -14.91 6.46 -4.49
N TYR A 33 -15.79 5.51 -4.20
CA TYR A 33 -17.19 5.80 -3.92
C TYR A 33 -17.34 6.86 -2.83
N VAL A 34 -16.65 6.68 -1.69
CA VAL A 34 -16.83 7.60 -0.55
C VAL A 34 -16.21 8.97 -0.81
N VAL A 35 -14.99 9.06 -1.33
CA VAL A 35 -14.33 10.36 -1.54
C VAL A 35 -15.00 11.23 -2.59
N THR A 36 -15.93 10.67 -3.39
CA THR A 36 -16.78 11.42 -4.32
C THR A 36 -18.09 11.91 -3.70
N HIS A 37 -18.47 11.41 -2.51
CA HIS A 37 -19.75 11.74 -1.87
C HIS A 37 -19.58 12.34 -0.48
N TYR A 38 -18.43 12.16 0.17
CA TYR A 38 -18.15 12.58 1.54
C TYR A 38 -16.75 13.21 1.62
N PRO A 39 -16.51 14.16 2.54
CA PRO A 39 -15.19 14.79 2.69
C PRO A 39 -14.06 13.76 2.84
N PRO A 40 -13.09 13.76 1.91
CA PRO A 40 -12.14 12.64 1.77
C PRO A 40 -11.19 12.49 2.97
N VAL A 41 -10.75 13.59 3.56
CA VAL A 41 -9.86 13.56 4.73
C VAL A 41 -10.61 13.12 5.97
N SER A 42 -11.85 13.59 6.15
CA SER A 42 -12.75 13.20 7.24
C SER A 42 -13.07 11.71 7.19
N PHE A 43 -13.40 11.18 6.01
CA PHE A 43 -13.56 9.74 5.81
C PHE A 43 -12.32 8.97 6.27
N ARG A 44 -11.14 9.42 5.86
CA ARG A 44 -9.88 8.74 6.23
C ARG A 44 -9.60 8.88 7.72
N ALA A 45 -9.89 10.00 8.35
CA ALA A 45 -9.81 10.18 9.80
C ALA A 45 -10.66 9.15 10.54
N LEU A 46 -11.93 8.98 10.14
CA LEU A 46 -12.84 7.98 10.72
C LEU A 46 -12.31 6.55 10.58
N THR A 47 -11.76 6.20 9.41
CA THR A 47 -11.15 4.86 9.21
C THR A 47 -9.91 4.66 10.07
N PHE A 48 -9.09 5.68 10.28
CA PHE A 48 -7.94 5.61 11.19
C PHE A 48 -8.37 5.46 12.65
N VAL A 49 -9.38 6.22 13.09
CA VAL A 49 -9.94 6.09 14.46
C VAL A 49 -10.38 4.65 14.70
N LEU A 50 -11.19 4.10 13.80
CA LEU A 50 -11.69 2.74 13.93
C LEU A 50 -10.57 1.70 13.85
N GLY A 51 -9.60 1.88 12.94
CA GLY A 51 -8.42 1.02 12.82
C GLY A 51 -7.57 1.01 14.10
N CYS A 52 -7.34 2.19 14.70
CA CYS A 52 -6.65 2.32 15.99
C CYS A 52 -7.40 1.59 17.11
N LEU A 53 -8.72 1.77 17.19
CA LEU A 53 -9.52 1.10 18.20
C LEU A 53 -9.49 -0.43 18.05
N CYS A 54 -9.68 -0.93 16.84
CA CYS A 54 -9.66 -2.37 16.58
C CYS A 54 -8.27 -2.99 16.80
N LEU A 55 -7.20 -2.36 16.29
CA LEU A 55 -5.85 -2.88 16.47
C LEU A 55 -5.37 -2.73 17.91
N GLY A 56 -5.77 -1.65 18.60
CA GLY A 56 -5.53 -1.46 20.02
C GLY A 56 -6.24 -2.52 20.87
N ALA A 57 -7.51 -2.80 20.58
CA ALA A 57 -8.26 -3.87 21.25
C ALA A 57 -7.63 -5.26 20.99
N TYR A 58 -7.19 -5.53 19.76
CA TYR A 58 -6.44 -6.76 19.46
C TYR A 58 -5.15 -6.85 20.25
N ALA A 59 -4.35 -5.77 20.27
CA ALA A 59 -3.07 -5.73 21.00
C ALA A 59 -3.29 -5.93 22.51
N TRP A 60 -4.32 -5.31 23.07
CA TRP A 60 -4.70 -5.50 24.49
C TRP A 60 -5.10 -6.94 24.77
N HIS A 61 -5.93 -7.55 23.93
CA HIS A 61 -6.37 -8.94 24.08
C HIS A 61 -5.20 -9.93 23.99
N THR A 62 -4.27 -9.70 23.07
CA THR A 62 -3.08 -10.55 22.87
C THR A 62 -1.92 -10.20 23.80
N ARG A 63 -2.10 -9.21 24.68
CA ARG A 63 -1.06 -8.68 25.59
C ARG A 63 0.20 -8.23 24.84
N GLU A 64 0.02 -7.67 23.65
CA GLU A 64 1.09 -7.14 22.84
C GLU A 64 1.69 -5.90 23.50
N ASN A 65 3.02 -5.80 23.56
CA ASN A 65 3.67 -4.62 24.09
C ASN A 65 3.68 -3.49 23.06
N LEU A 66 2.89 -2.44 23.32
CA LEU A 66 2.81 -1.25 22.45
C LEU A 66 3.83 -0.16 22.83
N ALA A 67 4.62 -0.34 23.88
CA ALA A 67 5.60 0.68 24.30
C ALA A 67 6.69 0.86 23.24
N VAL A 68 6.96 2.12 22.87
CA VAL A 68 8.05 2.48 21.96
C VAL A 68 9.20 3.07 22.78
N PRO A 69 10.40 2.46 22.73
CA PRO A 69 11.59 3.00 23.41
C PRO A 69 11.85 4.46 22.99
N PRO A 70 12.31 5.32 23.90
CA PRO A 70 12.54 6.74 23.60
C PRO A 70 13.41 6.98 22.36
N GLY A 71 14.44 6.16 22.16
CA GLY A 71 15.33 6.24 21.00
C GLY A 71 14.69 5.86 19.67
N GLU A 72 13.56 5.16 19.68
CA GLU A 72 12.85 4.69 18.46
C GLU A 72 11.64 5.56 18.11
N ARG A 73 11.21 6.48 18.99
CA ARG A 73 10.00 7.30 18.78
C ARG A 73 10.09 8.16 17.52
N TRP A 74 11.21 8.78 17.30
CA TRP A 74 11.43 9.67 16.16
C TRP A 74 11.43 8.92 14.83
N ILE A 75 12.07 7.75 14.77
CA ILE A 75 12.04 6.93 13.56
C ILE A 75 10.63 6.36 13.31
N THR A 76 9.92 5.93 14.34
CA THR A 76 8.51 5.49 14.24
C THR A 76 7.62 6.60 13.67
N PHE A 77 7.79 7.84 14.14
CA PHE A 77 7.05 8.98 13.60
C PHE A 77 7.39 9.27 12.13
N LYS A 78 8.68 9.25 11.74
CA LYS A 78 9.07 9.42 10.33
C LYS A 78 8.49 8.33 9.43
N LEU A 79 8.47 7.08 9.88
CA LEU A 79 7.82 5.99 9.16
C LEU A 79 6.32 6.22 9.03
N SER A 80 5.68 6.75 10.07
CA SER A 80 4.25 7.11 10.02
C SER A 80 3.97 8.17 8.95
N LEU A 81 4.84 9.18 8.83
CA LEU A 81 4.68 10.22 7.81
C LEU A 81 4.70 9.64 6.38
N GLY A 82 5.67 8.77 6.06
CA GLY A 82 5.78 8.18 4.72
C GLY A 82 4.66 7.16 4.44
N ASN A 83 4.51 6.19 5.34
CA ASN A 83 3.69 5.01 5.09
C ASN A 83 2.21 5.19 5.45
N MET A 84 1.86 6.14 6.30
CA MET A 84 0.45 6.39 6.63
C MET A 84 -0.02 7.76 6.15
N VAL A 85 0.67 8.84 6.51
CA VAL A 85 0.15 10.18 6.25
C VAL A 85 0.23 10.52 4.77
N LEU A 86 1.44 10.57 4.19
CA LEU A 86 1.63 10.97 2.79
C LEU A 86 1.01 9.97 1.82
N TRP A 87 1.13 8.67 2.11
CA TRP A 87 0.48 7.64 1.32
C TRP A 87 -1.03 7.83 1.26
N HIS A 88 -1.70 7.97 2.40
CA HIS A 88 -3.14 8.04 2.44
C HIS A 88 -3.69 9.40 1.99
N LEU A 89 -2.96 10.50 2.22
CA LEU A 89 -3.30 11.80 1.63
C LEU A 89 -3.27 11.73 0.10
N GLY A 90 -2.16 11.22 -0.47
CA GLY A 90 -2.06 11.08 -1.91
C GLY A 90 -3.09 10.11 -2.50
N LEU A 91 -3.45 9.02 -1.78
CA LEU A 91 -4.51 8.11 -2.22
C LEU A 91 -5.89 8.77 -2.22
N VAL A 92 -6.30 9.44 -1.13
CA VAL A 92 -7.63 10.04 -1.08
C VAL A 92 -7.78 11.14 -2.12
N PHE A 93 -6.78 12.00 -2.29
CA PHE A 93 -6.80 13.03 -3.33
C PHE A 93 -6.63 12.44 -4.75
N GLY A 94 -5.81 11.42 -4.93
CA GLY A 94 -5.71 10.70 -6.19
C GLY A 94 -7.05 10.10 -6.62
N LEU A 95 -7.76 9.48 -5.69
CA LEU A 95 -9.08 8.89 -5.94
C LEU A 95 -10.19 9.93 -6.20
N THR A 96 -10.08 11.16 -5.73
CA THR A 96 -11.04 12.20 -6.16
C THR A 96 -10.87 12.54 -7.63
N LEU A 97 -9.65 12.45 -8.16
CA LEU A 97 -9.29 12.90 -9.51
C LEU A 97 -9.23 11.76 -10.54
N LEU A 98 -8.78 10.56 -10.14
CA LEU A 98 -8.57 9.41 -11.03
C LEU A 98 -9.60 8.30 -10.80
N LYS A 99 -9.71 7.38 -11.76
CA LYS A 99 -10.41 6.11 -11.59
C LYS A 99 -9.73 5.24 -10.52
N SER A 100 -10.51 4.43 -9.81
CA SER A 100 -10.01 3.59 -8.73
C SER A 100 -8.96 2.58 -9.20
N GLY A 101 -9.20 1.92 -10.34
CA GLY A 101 -8.26 0.98 -10.95
C GLY A 101 -6.94 1.64 -11.32
N ARG A 102 -6.98 2.83 -11.92
CA ARG A 102 -5.79 3.59 -12.30
C ARG A 102 -4.98 4.02 -11.08
N THR A 103 -5.65 4.49 -10.03
CA THR A 103 -5.01 4.81 -8.74
C THR A 103 -4.33 3.58 -8.14
N ALA A 104 -4.96 2.40 -8.22
CA ALA A 104 -4.37 1.14 -7.77
C ALA A 104 -3.09 0.80 -8.56
N ILE A 105 -3.11 0.87 -9.88
CA ILE A 105 -1.94 0.57 -10.73
C ILE A 105 -0.77 1.49 -10.39
N ILE A 106 -1.01 2.81 -10.31
CA ILE A 106 0.03 3.80 -9.97
C ILE A 106 0.55 3.56 -8.55
N GLY A 107 -0.35 3.33 -7.59
CA GLY A 107 0.02 3.03 -6.20
C GLY A 107 0.97 1.84 -6.10
N TYR A 108 0.73 0.81 -6.90
CA TYR A 108 1.56 -0.41 -6.90
C TYR A 108 2.91 -0.26 -7.63
N THR A 109 3.30 0.94 -8.05
CA THR A 109 4.71 1.26 -8.38
C THR A 109 5.60 1.34 -7.13
N MET A 110 5.02 1.40 -5.92
CA MET A 110 5.72 1.56 -4.64
C MET A 110 6.91 0.60 -4.40
N PRO A 111 6.92 -0.69 -4.82
CA PRO A 111 8.07 -1.56 -4.60
C PRO A 111 9.31 -1.10 -5.37
N VAL A 112 9.11 -0.52 -6.55
CA VAL A 112 10.20 0.04 -7.35
C VAL A 112 10.79 1.27 -6.68
N TRP A 113 9.97 2.13 -6.10
CA TRP A 113 10.41 3.29 -5.33
C TRP A 113 11.14 2.88 -4.05
N ALA A 114 10.73 1.79 -3.40
CA ALA A 114 11.44 1.23 -2.26
C ALA A 114 12.87 0.78 -2.63
N LEU A 115 13.03 0.12 -3.78
CA LEU A 115 14.34 -0.27 -4.29
C LEU A 115 15.18 0.94 -4.68
N LEU A 116 14.61 1.89 -5.42
CA LEU A 116 15.30 3.10 -5.84
C LEU A 116 15.77 3.91 -4.62
N SER A 117 14.92 4.07 -3.62
CA SER A 117 15.28 4.71 -2.35
C SER A 117 16.39 3.96 -1.61
N SER A 118 16.37 2.61 -1.65
CA SER A 118 17.43 1.80 -1.06
C SER A 118 18.78 2.04 -1.76
N VAL A 119 18.79 2.20 -3.08
CA VAL A 119 20.01 2.51 -3.85
C VAL A 119 20.49 3.94 -3.57
N LEU A 120 19.59 4.93 -3.70
CA LEU A 120 19.97 6.35 -3.64
C LEU A 120 20.32 6.81 -2.21
N ILE A 121 19.57 6.37 -1.22
CA ILE A 121 19.69 6.85 0.16
C ILE A 121 20.60 5.92 0.98
N TYR A 122 20.44 4.62 0.82
CA TYR A 122 21.14 3.62 1.64
C TYR A 122 22.30 2.93 0.90
N LYS A 123 22.64 3.42 -0.30
CA LYS A 123 23.78 2.94 -1.12
C LYS A 123 23.74 1.43 -1.39
N ALA A 124 22.54 0.86 -1.48
CA ALA A 124 22.38 -0.53 -1.91
C ALA A 124 22.90 -0.70 -3.34
N GLN A 125 23.38 -1.89 -3.66
CA GLN A 125 23.90 -2.16 -5.00
C GLN A 125 22.78 -2.08 -6.05
N LEU A 126 23.02 -1.31 -7.11
CA LEU A 126 22.15 -1.25 -8.28
C LEU A 126 22.32 -2.54 -9.08
N THR A 127 21.27 -3.33 -9.18
CA THR A 127 21.27 -4.55 -9.97
C THR A 127 20.52 -4.33 -11.29
N TRP A 128 20.81 -5.13 -12.31
CA TRP A 128 20.08 -5.10 -13.58
C TRP A 128 18.55 -5.24 -13.38
N ARG A 129 18.13 -6.02 -12.38
CA ARG A 129 16.72 -6.20 -12.02
C ARG A 129 16.09 -4.93 -11.48
N THR A 130 16.80 -4.25 -10.59
CA THR A 130 16.35 -2.94 -10.09
C THR A 130 16.19 -1.96 -11.25
N THR A 131 17.19 -1.89 -12.14
CA THR A 131 17.15 -1.02 -13.32
C THR A 131 15.96 -1.36 -14.23
N LEU A 132 15.77 -2.64 -14.56
CA LEU A 132 14.66 -3.08 -15.40
C LEU A 132 13.30 -2.81 -14.73
N GLY A 133 13.17 -3.08 -13.43
CA GLY A 133 11.95 -2.77 -12.66
C GLY A 133 11.60 -1.27 -12.68
N VAL A 134 12.60 -0.40 -12.51
CA VAL A 134 12.43 1.06 -12.63
C VAL A 134 11.96 1.43 -14.04
N LEU A 135 12.61 0.93 -15.09
CA LEU A 135 12.24 1.22 -16.47
C LEU A 135 10.82 0.78 -16.81
N LEU A 136 10.42 -0.43 -16.39
CA LEU A 136 9.05 -0.93 -16.58
C LEU A 136 8.01 -0.07 -15.85
N SER A 137 8.29 0.33 -14.61
CA SER A 137 7.38 1.19 -13.85
C SER A 137 7.28 2.61 -14.42
N LEU A 138 8.39 3.18 -14.89
CA LEU A 138 8.37 4.48 -15.57
C LEU A 138 7.61 4.39 -16.90
N SER A 139 7.77 3.29 -17.65
CA SER A 139 7.00 3.05 -18.87
C SER A 139 5.50 2.95 -18.58
N ALA A 140 5.09 2.23 -17.53
CA ALA A 140 3.69 2.15 -17.10
C ALA A 140 3.14 3.55 -16.76
N THR A 141 3.88 4.32 -15.97
CA THR A 141 3.51 5.69 -15.61
C THR A 141 3.40 6.58 -16.84
N TYR A 142 4.30 6.43 -17.81
CA TYR A 142 4.28 7.18 -19.08
C TYR A 142 3.01 6.88 -19.90
N PHE A 143 2.61 5.60 -20.05
CA PHE A 143 1.39 5.26 -20.78
C PHE A 143 0.14 5.88 -20.14
N LEU A 144 0.05 5.83 -18.81
CA LEU A 144 -1.06 6.46 -18.09
C LEU A 144 -1.02 7.99 -18.18
N ALA A 145 0.15 8.60 -18.06
CA ALA A 145 0.32 10.05 -18.20
C ALA A 145 -0.01 10.54 -19.61
N LYS A 146 0.43 9.82 -20.63
CA LYS A 146 0.12 10.15 -22.03
C LYS A 146 -1.39 10.20 -22.29
N GLU A 147 -2.13 9.25 -21.74
CA GLU A 147 -3.60 9.24 -21.88
C GLU A 147 -4.26 10.38 -21.10
N GLU A 148 -3.84 10.62 -19.83
CA GLU A 148 -4.36 11.74 -19.03
C GLU A 148 -4.08 13.10 -19.70
N MET A 149 -2.94 13.26 -20.36
CA MET A 149 -2.59 14.49 -21.08
C MET A 149 -3.28 14.61 -22.44
N ALA A 150 -3.62 13.49 -23.08
CA ALA A 150 -4.29 13.48 -24.38
C ALA A 150 -5.78 13.83 -24.30
N HIS A 151 -6.41 13.63 -23.14
CA HIS A 151 -7.79 14.00 -22.92
C HIS A 151 -7.87 15.42 -22.40
N PHE A 152 -8.69 16.28 -23.02
CA PHE A 152 -8.91 17.67 -22.59
C PHE A 152 -9.39 17.80 -21.13
N ALA A 153 -9.95 16.71 -20.59
CA ALA A 153 -10.39 16.57 -19.21
C ALA A 153 -9.45 15.68 -18.36
N GLY A 154 -8.21 15.46 -18.80
CA GLY A 154 -7.24 14.64 -18.09
C GLY A 154 -6.86 15.24 -16.73
N GLN A 155 -6.46 14.39 -15.82
CA GLN A 155 -6.16 14.76 -14.42
C GLN A 155 -4.68 14.52 -14.07
N PRO A 156 -3.73 15.27 -14.65
CA PRO A 156 -2.30 15.08 -14.40
C PRO A 156 -1.93 15.31 -12.93
N LEU A 157 -2.70 16.14 -12.20
CA LEU A 157 -2.53 16.33 -10.77
C LEU A 157 -2.84 15.03 -10.01
N GLY A 158 -3.92 14.32 -10.39
CA GLY A 158 -4.26 13.03 -9.79
C GLY A 158 -3.14 11.99 -9.95
N LEU A 159 -2.54 11.95 -11.16
CA LEU A 159 -1.36 11.10 -11.43
C LEU A 159 -0.19 11.49 -10.51
N ALA A 160 0.13 12.79 -10.44
CA ALA A 160 1.27 13.30 -9.67
C ALA A 160 1.12 13.02 -8.16
N VAL A 161 -0.06 13.27 -7.57
CA VAL A 161 -0.27 13.04 -6.13
C VAL A 161 -0.29 11.56 -5.79
N THR A 162 -0.85 10.70 -6.66
CA THR A 162 -0.83 9.24 -6.45
C THR A 162 0.58 8.67 -6.59
N LEU A 163 1.36 9.15 -7.56
CA LEU A 163 2.75 8.76 -7.71
C LEU A 163 3.59 9.22 -6.52
N GLY A 164 3.37 10.46 -6.05
CA GLY A 164 3.99 10.98 -4.83
C GLY A 164 3.69 10.11 -3.61
N ALA A 165 2.46 9.61 -3.48
CA ALA A 165 2.08 8.66 -2.45
C ALA A 165 2.86 7.35 -2.57
N ALA A 166 2.98 6.78 -3.78
CA ALA A 166 3.75 5.56 -4.02
C ALA A 166 5.24 5.74 -3.70
N ILE A 167 5.83 6.90 -4.03
CA ILE A 167 7.20 7.26 -3.67
C ILE A 167 7.35 7.35 -2.16
N ALA A 168 6.43 8.02 -1.46
CA ALA A 168 6.46 8.18 -0.01
C ALA A 168 6.40 6.82 0.70
N TRP A 169 5.46 5.95 0.29
CA TRP A 169 5.36 4.59 0.82
C TRP A 169 6.61 3.76 0.53
N GLY A 170 7.09 3.76 -0.71
CA GLY A 170 8.29 3.03 -1.10
C GLY A 170 9.52 3.48 -0.31
N SER A 171 9.72 4.79 -0.18
CA SER A 171 10.81 5.37 0.61
C SER A 171 10.68 5.03 2.11
N GLY A 172 9.45 5.06 2.65
CA GLY A 172 9.16 4.61 4.00
C GLY A 172 9.50 3.15 4.22
N ASN A 173 9.18 2.27 3.27
CA ASN A 173 9.55 0.85 3.34
C ASN A 173 11.06 0.63 3.27
N ALA A 174 11.78 1.39 2.43
CA ALA A 174 13.24 1.37 2.41
C ALA A 174 13.82 1.81 3.75
N MET A 175 13.30 2.89 4.33
CA MET A 175 13.69 3.37 5.65
C MET A 175 13.41 2.33 6.74
N MET A 176 12.23 1.71 6.74
CA MET A 176 11.86 0.66 7.71
C MET A 176 12.83 -0.52 7.65
N LYS A 177 13.19 -0.98 6.45
CA LYS A 177 14.14 -2.08 6.25
C LYS A 177 15.53 -1.77 6.81
N HIS A 178 15.97 -0.51 6.74
CA HIS A 178 17.29 -0.07 7.24
C HIS A 178 17.25 0.42 8.68
N SER A 179 16.08 0.48 9.30
CA SER A 179 15.91 0.87 10.69
C SER A 179 16.00 -0.36 11.60
N LYS A 180 16.77 -0.25 12.67
CA LYS A 180 16.87 -1.28 13.71
C LYS A 180 15.81 -1.04 14.76
N LEU A 181 14.54 -1.35 14.45
CA LEU A 181 13.45 -1.25 15.40
C LEU A 181 13.36 -2.52 16.25
N SER A 182 13.22 -2.33 17.57
CA SER A 182 13.01 -3.42 18.52
C SER A 182 11.53 -3.74 18.75
N ILE A 183 10.64 -2.80 18.38
CA ILE A 183 9.19 -2.96 18.52
C ILE A 183 8.62 -3.95 17.50
N SER A 184 7.53 -4.60 17.86
CA SER A 184 6.84 -5.53 16.97
C SER A 184 6.17 -4.80 15.79
N SER A 185 5.88 -5.54 14.71
CA SER A 185 5.14 -4.99 13.58
C SER A 185 3.74 -4.51 13.97
N ILE A 186 3.11 -5.14 14.96
CA ILE A 186 1.79 -4.72 15.47
C ILE A 186 1.93 -3.38 16.19
N SER A 187 2.91 -3.24 17.08
CA SER A 187 3.20 -1.99 17.78
C SER A 187 3.52 -0.86 16.79
N LEU A 188 4.40 -1.12 15.81
CA LEU A 188 4.72 -0.17 14.77
C LEU A 188 3.48 0.30 14.02
N THR A 189 2.65 -0.65 13.54
CA THR A 189 1.43 -0.32 12.79
C THR A 189 0.43 0.45 13.65
N PHE A 190 0.26 0.07 14.92
CA PHE A 190 -0.61 0.80 15.84
C PHE A 190 -0.20 2.27 15.96
N TRP A 191 1.08 2.56 16.19
CA TRP A 191 1.55 3.94 16.30
C TRP A 191 1.54 4.70 14.97
N MET A 192 1.72 4.00 13.85
CA MET A 192 1.54 4.58 12.53
C MET A 192 0.07 4.96 12.28
N LEU A 193 -0.89 4.13 12.67
CA LEU A 193 -2.33 4.45 12.61
C LEU A 193 -2.68 5.61 13.55
N CYS A 194 -2.15 5.63 14.78
CA CYS A 194 -2.36 6.74 15.73
C CYS A 194 -1.84 8.07 15.16
N SER A 195 -0.68 8.08 14.54
CA SER A 195 -0.13 9.27 13.88
C SER A 195 -1.03 9.73 12.72
N GLY A 196 -1.50 8.78 11.90
CA GLY A 196 -2.48 9.05 10.84
C GLY A 196 -3.77 9.61 11.39
N MET A 197 -4.33 8.99 12.43
CA MET A 197 -5.54 9.45 13.12
C MET A 197 -5.42 10.90 13.56
N LEU A 198 -4.35 11.25 14.28
CA LEU A 198 -4.14 12.60 14.79
C LEU A 198 -4.01 13.63 13.67
N ILE A 199 -3.18 13.34 12.66
CA ILE A 199 -2.92 14.27 11.56
C ILE A 199 -4.15 14.43 10.67
N PHE A 200 -4.81 13.34 10.26
CA PHE A 200 -6.00 13.42 9.43
C PHE A 200 -7.18 14.07 10.17
N SER A 201 -7.36 13.81 11.47
CA SER A 201 -8.37 14.48 12.26
C SER A 201 -8.10 15.98 12.37
N ALA A 202 -6.86 16.39 12.56
CA ALA A 202 -6.48 17.80 12.57
C ALA A 202 -6.74 18.48 11.21
N ILE A 203 -6.35 17.85 10.09
CA ILE A 203 -6.59 18.39 8.74
C ILE A 203 -8.11 18.46 8.47
N ALA A 204 -8.86 17.41 8.81
CA ALA A 204 -10.32 17.39 8.63
C ALA A 204 -11.01 18.49 9.43
N LEU A 205 -10.59 18.72 10.68
CA LEU A 205 -11.12 19.79 11.53
C LEU A 205 -10.81 21.19 10.98
N LEU A 206 -9.64 21.38 10.40
CA LEU A 206 -9.19 22.68 9.89
C LEU A 206 -9.79 23.01 8.51
N PHE A 207 -9.95 22.02 7.63
CA PHE A 207 -10.24 22.26 6.22
C PHE A 207 -11.56 21.66 5.72
N GLU A 208 -12.15 20.69 6.44
CA GLU A 208 -13.38 20.02 5.99
C GLU A 208 -14.55 20.19 6.96
N ARG A 209 -14.36 20.89 8.09
CA ARG A 209 -15.39 21.05 9.13
C ARG A 209 -16.72 21.57 8.60
N ASP A 210 -16.70 22.53 7.69
CA ASP A 210 -17.91 23.16 7.16
C ASP A 210 -18.67 22.25 6.17
N ALA A 211 -18.01 21.20 5.66
CA ALA A 211 -18.61 20.17 4.82
C ALA A 211 -19.09 18.94 5.62
N TRP A 212 -18.94 18.93 6.94
CA TRP A 212 -19.35 17.81 7.76
C TRP A 212 -20.85 17.63 7.78
N ARG A 213 -21.26 16.40 7.58
CA ARG A 213 -22.61 15.88 7.77
C ARG A 213 -22.54 14.49 8.38
N TRP A 214 -23.65 13.99 8.85
CA TRP A 214 -23.70 12.59 9.26
C TRP A 214 -23.52 11.67 8.05
N PRO A 215 -22.58 10.71 8.08
CA PRO A 215 -22.38 9.81 6.95
C PRO A 215 -23.62 8.94 6.69
N HIS A 216 -23.93 8.68 5.42
CA HIS A 216 -24.97 7.73 5.02
C HIS A 216 -24.52 6.28 5.27
N LEU A 217 -25.46 5.34 5.17
CA LEU A 217 -25.19 3.92 5.44
C LEU A 217 -24.00 3.37 4.65
N LEU A 218 -23.93 3.64 3.35
CA LEU A 218 -22.84 3.14 2.51
C LEU A 218 -21.48 3.75 2.89
N GLU A 219 -21.45 5.00 3.31
CA GLU A 219 -20.25 5.68 3.80
C GLU A 219 -19.79 5.07 5.14
N TRP A 220 -20.74 4.78 6.06
CA TRP A 220 -20.44 4.06 7.29
C TRP A 220 -19.94 2.64 7.03
N LEU A 221 -20.55 1.91 6.09
CA LEU A 221 -20.06 0.57 5.69
C LEU A 221 -18.64 0.64 5.13
N ALA A 222 -18.32 1.69 4.36
CA ALA A 222 -16.96 1.91 3.88
C ALA A 222 -15.97 2.29 5.00
N VAL A 223 -16.39 3.07 6.00
CA VAL A 223 -15.59 3.34 7.21
C VAL A 223 -15.31 2.05 7.97
N LEU A 224 -16.33 1.21 8.18
CA LEU A 224 -16.19 -0.10 8.82
C LEU A 224 -15.24 -0.99 8.02
N TYR A 225 -15.40 -1.05 6.69
CA TYR A 225 -14.51 -1.81 5.82
C TYR A 225 -13.06 -1.31 5.93
N GLY A 226 -12.83 -0.01 5.81
CA GLY A 226 -11.50 0.60 5.88
C GLY A 226 -10.83 0.40 7.24
N GLY A 227 -11.55 0.64 8.33
CA GLY A 227 -11.01 0.54 9.69
C GLY A 227 -10.85 -0.91 10.16
N VAL A 228 -11.87 -1.74 10.00
CA VAL A 228 -11.86 -3.13 10.49
C VAL A 228 -11.16 -4.05 9.52
N VAL A 229 -11.65 -4.12 8.26
CA VAL A 229 -11.16 -5.11 7.30
C VAL A 229 -9.78 -4.71 6.78
N THR A 230 -9.63 -3.49 6.30
CA THR A 230 -8.38 -3.04 5.66
C THR A 230 -7.27 -2.79 6.69
N PHE A 231 -7.54 -2.08 7.79
CA PHE A 231 -6.50 -1.72 8.76
C PHE A 231 -6.29 -2.78 9.86
N ALA A 232 -7.34 -3.31 10.48
CA ALA A 232 -7.12 -4.24 11.57
C ALA A 232 -6.90 -5.68 11.06
N VAL A 233 -7.88 -6.27 10.38
CA VAL A 233 -7.83 -7.69 9.96
C VAL A 233 -6.71 -7.93 8.96
N SER A 234 -6.59 -7.11 7.90
CA SER A 234 -5.61 -7.36 6.85
C SER A 234 -4.18 -7.16 7.31
N TYR A 235 -3.88 -6.18 8.18
CA TYR A 235 -2.52 -6.04 8.71
C TYR A 235 -2.15 -7.19 9.64
N VAL A 236 -3.06 -7.63 10.53
CA VAL A 236 -2.81 -8.80 11.40
C VAL A 236 -2.61 -10.06 10.56
N ALA A 237 -3.48 -10.29 9.56
CA ALA A 237 -3.36 -11.41 8.63
C ALA A 237 -2.02 -11.35 7.86
N TRP A 238 -1.68 -10.19 7.33
CA TRP A 238 -0.43 -9.95 6.61
C TRP A 238 0.79 -10.25 7.46
N PHE A 239 0.88 -9.72 8.68
CA PHE A 239 2.02 -9.96 9.55
C PHE A 239 2.15 -11.43 9.97
N ARG A 240 1.03 -12.14 10.13
CA ARG A 240 1.06 -13.58 10.39
C ARG A 240 1.66 -14.37 9.23
N VAL A 241 1.25 -14.03 8.00
CA VAL A 241 1.70 -14.72 6.80
C VAL A 241 3.11 -14.29 6.40
N ALA A 242 3.42 -12.99 6.43
CA ALA A 242 4.71 -12.45 6.02
C ALA A 242 5.88 -13.01 6.85
N ARG A 243 5.64 -13.36 8.13
CA ARG A 243 6.65 -14.02 8.97
C ARG A 243 7.02 -15.43 8.51
N LYS A 244 6.12 -16.11 7.78
CA LYS A 244 6.34 -17.47 7.27
C LYS A 244 6.86 -17.49 5.83
N LEU A 245 6.64 -16.41 5.09
CA LEU A 245 6.99 -16.32 3.68
C LEU A 245 8.40 -15.74 3.50
N THR A 246 9.06 -16.15 2.44
CA THR A 246 10.25 -15.43 1.97
C THR A 246 9.83 -14.03 1.50
N PRO A 247 10.72 -13.03 1.50
CA PRO A 247 10.41 -11.69 0.99
C PRO A 247 9.84 -11.71 -0.45
N VAL A 248 10.33 -12.65 -1.27
CA VAL A 248 9.85 -12.88 -2.64
C VAL A 248 8.41 -13.33 -2.66
N THR A 249 8.10 -14.41 -1.92
CA THR A 249 6.75 -14.97 -1.89
C THR A 249 5.75 -13.97 -1.30
N SER A 250 6.16 -13.20 -0.27
CA SER A 250 5.35 -12.13 0.29
C SER A 250 5.01 -11.06 -0.76
N GLY A 251 6.01 -10.59 -1.51
CA GLY A 251 5.79 -9.59 -2.56
C GLY A 251 4.89 -10.11 -3.69
N LEU A 252 5.10 -11.36 -4.13
CA LEU A 252 4.28 -11.98 -5.17
C LEU A 252 2.83 -12.18 -4.72
N SER A 253 2.61 -12.46 -3.44
CA SER A 253 1.26 -12.67 -2.89
C SER A 253 0.34 -11.46 -3.03
N ILE A 254 0.87 -10.25 -3.01
CA ILE A 254 0.10 -9.00 -3.13
C ILE A 254 0.11 -8.41 -4.55
N MET A 255 0.75 -9.06 -5.51
CA MET A 255 0.77 -8.57 -6.91
C MET A 255 -0.62 -8.49 -7.55
N LEU A 256 -1.58 -9.28 -7.07
CA LEU A 256 -2.95 -9.28 -7.59
C LEU A 256 -3.80 -8.11 -7.06
N VAL A 257 -3.34 -7.34 -6.08
CA VAL A 257 -4.10 -6.22 -5.54
C VAL A 257 -4.48 -5.17 -6.60
N PRO A 258 -3.58 -4.70 -7.48
CA PRO A 258 -3.99 -3.76 -8.53
C PRO A 258 -4.95 -4.39 -9.56
N VAL A 259 -4.87 -5.71 -9.80
CA VAL A 259 -5.85 -6.42 -10.64
C VAL A 259 -7.23 -6.36 -9.99
N VAL A 260 -7.32 -6.70 -8.70
CA VAL A 260 -8.57 -6.63 -7.94
C VAL A 260 -9.10 -5.20 -7.89
N GLY A 261 -8.23 -4.20 -7.72
CA GLY A 261 -8.62 -2.78 -7.74
C GLY A 261 -9.21 -2.34 -9.07
N LEU A 262 -8.59 -2.73 -10.19
CA LEU A 262 -9.06 -2.43 -11.54
C LEU A 262 -10.41 -3.11 -11.83
N MET A 263 -10.50 -4.40 -11.57
CA MET A 263 -11.73 -5.17 -11.78
C MET A 263 -12.85 -4.73 -10.83
N GLY A 264 -12.50 -4.41 -9.58
CA GLY A 264 -13.44 -3.89 -8.59
C GLY A 264 -14.00 -2.52 -8.99
N GLY A 265 -13.19 -1.64 -9.55
CA GLY A 265 -13.64 -0.35 -10.10
C GLY A 265 -14.62 -0.51 -11.25
N ALA A 266 -14.30 -1.42 -12.18
CA ALA A 266 -15.21 -1.73 -13.29
C ALA A 266 -16.53 -2.32 -12.80
N TRP A 267 -16.48 -3.26 -11.85
CA TRP A 267 -17.67 -3.96 -11.34
C TRP A 267 -18.54 -3.08 -10.43
N MET A 268 -17.95 -2.39 -9.45
CA MET A 268 -18.71 -1.62 -8.44
C MET A 268 -19.14 -0.24 -8.92
N LEU A 269 -18.30 0.41 -9.73
CA LEU A 269 -18.46 1.82 -10.10
C LEU A 269 -18.75 2.02 -11.57
N GLY A 270 -18.78 0.94 -12.37
CA GLY A 270 -18.95 1.03 -13.82
C GLY A 270 -17.78 1.73 -14.53
N GLU A 271 -16.59 1.74 -13.90
CA GLU A 271 -15.39 2.36 -14.51
C GLU A 271 -15.02 1.62 -15.80
N THR A 272 -14.82 2.35 -16.88
CA THR A 272 -14.32 1.78 -18.13
C THR A 272 -12.84 1.48 -18.02
N ILE A 273 -12.44 0.25 -18.35
CA ILE A 273 -11.04 -0.15 -18.41
C ILE A 273 -10.51 0.26 -19.79
N ALA A 274 -9.53 1.16 -19.81
CA ALA A 274 -8.87 1.59 -21.04
C ALA A 274 -7.73 0.62 -21.40
N GLN A 275 -7.32 0.63 -22.67
CA GLN A 275 -6.21 -0.21 -23.13
C GLN A 275 -4.88 0.17 -22.46
N SER A 276 -4.68 1.45 -22.15
CA SER A 276 -3.55 1.96 -21.38
C SER A 276 -3.52 1.40 -19.95
N ASP A 277 -4.68 1.19 -19.30
CA ASP A 277 -4.77 0.61 -17.96
C ASP A 277 -4.26 -0.85 -17.99
N LEU A 278 -4.62 -1.61 -19.03
CA LEU A 278 -4.14 -2.99 -19.21
C LEU A 278 -2.64 -3.06 -19.49
N TYR A 279 -2.13 -2.17 -20.36
CA TYR A 279 -0.68 -2.09 -20.62
C TYR A 279 0.10 -1.69 -19.37
N ALA A 280 -0.37 -0.66 -18.65
CA ALA A 280 0.27 -0.23 -17.42
C ALA A 280 0.23 -1.31 -16.35
N LEU A 281 -0.90 -2.01 -16.19
CA LEU A 281 -1.02 -3.15 -15.27
C LEU A 281 -0.01 -4.26 -15.62
N GLY A 282 0.07 -4.66 -16.90
CA GLY A 282 1.03 -5.65 -17.35
C GLY A 282 2.48 -5.26 -17.06
N LEU A 283 2.84 -4.00 -17.31
CA LEU A 283 4.17 -3.47 -17.01
C LEU A 283 4.48 -3.44 -15.52
N ILE A 284 3.53 -3.03 -14.66
CA ILE A 284 3.72 -3.04 -13.19
C ILE A 284 3.86 -4.46 -12.66
N LEU A 285 3.01 -5.39 -13.10
CA LEU A 285 3.14 -6.80 -12.71
C LEU A 285 4.48 -7.38 -13.15
N SER A 286 4.94 -7.05 -14.36
CA SER A 286 6.26 -7.45 -14.85
C SER A 286 7.40 -6.82 -14.04
N ALA A 287 7.30 -5.54 -13.69
CA ALA A 287 8.27 -4.86 -12.85
C ALA A 287 8.37 -5.53 -11.46
N MET A 288 7.23 -5.82 -10.84
CA MET A 288 7.17 -6.51 -9.56
C MET A 288 7.77 -7.92 -9.66
N ALA A 289 7.43 -8.68 -10.70
CA ALA A 289 7.98 -10.03 -10.93
C ALA A 289 9.52 -9.99 -11.07
N VAL A 290 10.05 -9.10 -11.89
CA VAL A 290 11.50 -8.96 -12.11
C VAL A 290 12.24 -8.63 -10.82
N VAL A 291 11.66 -7.74 -10.01
CA VAL A 291 12.26 -7.28 -8.75
C VAL A 291 12.18 -8.34 -7.66
N LEU A 292 11.05 -9.04 -7.57
CA LEU A 292 10.76 -9.96 -6.47
C LEU A 292 11.23 -11.40 -6.71
N LEU A 293 11.27 -11.89 -7.97
CA LEU A 293 11.72 -13.25 -8.25
C LEU A 293 13.21 -13.43 -7.93
N PRO A 294 13.62 -14.57 -7.34
CA PRO A 294 15.02 -14.83 -7.06
C PRO A 294 15.84 -14.90 -8.36
N ALA A 295 17.10 -14.49 -8.30
CA ALA A 295 18.03 -14.77 -9.38
C ALA A 295 18.21 -16.29 -9.49
N THR A 296 17.91 -16.88 -10.63
CA THR A 296 18.36 -18.24 -10.92
C THR A 296 19.88 -18.24 -10.78
N LYS A 297 20.40 -19.00 -9.80
CA LYS A 297 21.84 -19.28 -9.77
C LYS A 297 22.15 -19.96 -11.08
N SER A 298 22.88 -19.30 -11.98
CA SER A 298 23.50 -19.95 -13.09
C SER A 298 24.37 -21.07 -12.51
N SER A 299 23.97 -22.32 -12.74
CA SER A 299 24.80 -23.51 -12.51
C SER A 299 25.86 -23.58 -13.61
N GLY A 300 26.71 -22.56 -13.66
CA GLY A 300 27.83 -22.48 -14.58
C GLY A 300 29.14 -22.60 -13.83
N GLY A 301 29.75 -23.75 -13.85
CA GLY A 301 31.15 -23.88 -13.45
C GLY A 301 31.51 -25.04 -12.52
N ALA A 302 31.10 -26.21 -12.90
CA ALA A 302 31.83 -27.41 -12.46
C ALA A 302 32.33 -28.12 -13.73
N ALA A 303 33.42 -27.61 -14.28
CA ALA A 303 34.24 -28.35 -15.23
C ALA A 303 35.62 -27.65 -15.25
N LYS A 304 36.51 -28.08 -14.40
CA LYS A 304 37.89 -28.50 -14.63
C LYS A 304 38.62 -28.69 -13.32
#